data_87a67f03d3ac1c5254cb318570d7d9fc
#
_entry.id   87a67f03d3ac1c5254cb318570d7d9fc
#
_cell.length_a   1.000
_cell.length_b   1.000
_cell.length_c   1.000
_cell.angle_alpha   90.00
_cell.angle_beta   90.00
_cell.angle_gamma   90.00
#
_symmetry.space_group_name_H-M   'P 1'
#
loop_
_entity.id
_entity.type
_entity.pdbx_description
1 polymer ?
#
loop_
_entity_poly.entity_id
_entity_poly.type
_entity_poly.pdbx_seq_one_letter_code
_entity_poly.pdbx_strand_id
1 'polypeptide(L)'
;MRCALERALSLARQWTAKGFRPTGKQRIGYEYGYLSVAVNPLTGEVFMLVLPDMRVASFQVFVNEFKRFVGGEVRLITDGAAAHRSWKIKLSKKVCSEHLPAYSPELNPVERFFKELRKELKNRVFNCYQEVEAAVIEVVQPYLKDREQVKRLTCYGWLQNTPT
;
A
#
# COMPACT_ATOMS: atom_id res chain seq x y z
N MET A 1 -4.24 0.20 3.89
CA MET A 1 -3.31 -0.94 4.00
C MET A 1 -1.88 -0.50 3.81
N ARG A 2 -0.90 -1.28 4.25
CA ARG A 2 0.50 -0.86 4.30
C ARG A 2 1.42 -1.95 3.76
N CYS A 3 2.52 -1.54 3.12
CA CYS A 3 3.60 -2.43 2.73
C CYS A 3 4.89 -1.98 3.44
N ALA A 4 5.58 -2.92 4.08
CA ALA A 4 6.91 -2.65 4.62
C ALA A 4 7.90 -2.45 3.47
N LEU A 5 8.67 -1.39 3.54
CA LEU A 5 9.76 -1.09 2.63
C LEU A 5 11.06 -1.49 3.33
N GLU A 6 11.65 -2.57 2.89
CA GLU A 6 12.92 -3.08 3.39
C GLU A 6 13.98 -3.00 2.29
N ARG A 7 15.25 -2.87 2.65
CA ARG A 7 16.36 -2.92 1.68
C ARG A 7 16.39 -4.22 0.88
N ALA A 8 15.84 -5.30 1.43
CA ALA A 8 15.69 -6.59 0.76
C ALA A 8 14.24 -6.86 0.43
N LEU A 9 13.79 -6.43 -0.73
CA LEU A 9 12.52 -6.86 -1.30
C LEU A 9 12.65 -8.32 -1.73
N SER A 10 11.60 -9.12 -1.53
CA SER A 10 11.60 -10.57 -1.68
C SER A 10 12.22 -11.06 -2.99
N LEU A 11 13.07 -12.07 -2.90
CA LEU A 11 13.61 -12.77 -4.07
C LEU A 11 12.47 -13.47 -4.84
N ALA A 12 12.52 -13.38 -6.17
CA ALA A 12 11.61 -14.14 -7.02
C ALA A 12 12.01 -15.61 -7.07
N ARG A 13 11.01 -16.48 -7.26
CA ARG A 13 11.30 -17.85 -7.69
C ARG A 13 11.97 -17.82 -9.06
N GLN A 14 13.09 -18.53 -9.22
CA GLN A 14 13.79 -18.65 -10.49
C GLN A 14 13.75 -20.11 -10.92
N TRP A 15 13.52 -20.32 -12.22
CA TRP A 15 13.67 -21.64 -12.82
C TRP A 15 15.15 -21.94 -12.99
N THR A 16 15.59 -23.09 -12.47
CA THR A 16 16.97 -23.58 -12.63
C THR A 16 16.94 -25.04 -13.02
N ALA A 17 18.03 -25.54 -13.59
CA ALA A 17 18.18 -26.96 -13.85
C ALA A 17 18.04 -27.77 -12.54
N LYS A 18 17.50 -28.97 -12.64
CA LYS A 18 17.35 -29.88 -11.48
C LYS A 18 18.69 -30.07 -10.77
N GLY A 19 18.70 -29.82 -9.47
CA GLY A 19 19.91 -29.93 -8.64
C GLY A 19 20.68 -28.62 -8.41
N PHE A 20 20.36 -27.57 -9.13
CA PHE A 20 20.98 -26.25 -8.92
C PHE A 20 20.07 -25.36 -8.05
N ARG A 21 20.63 -24.80 -6.98
CA ARG A 21 19.97 -23.75 -6.20
C ARG A 21 20.36 -22.40 -6.77
N PRO A 22 19.39 -21.54 -7.19
CA PRO A 22 19.72 -20.20 -7.61
C PRO A 22 20.25 -19.41 -6.42
N THR A 23 21.35 -18.69 -6.63
CA THR A 23 21.90 -17.76 -5.64
C THR A 23 21.39 -16.37 -5.96
N GLY A 24 20.69 -15.73 -5.02
CA GLY A 24 20.27 -14.34 -5.12
C GLY A 24 21.13 -13.45 -4.24
N LYS A 25 21.52 -12.29 -4.73
CA LYS A 25 22.15 -11.26 -3.88
C LYS A 25 21.08 -10.65 -2.97
N GLN A 26 21.30 -10.67 -1.67
CA GLN A 26 20.44 -10.02 -0.69
C GLN A 26 21.31 -9.20 0.26
N ARG A 27 20.94 -7.96 0.48
CA ARG A 27 21.58 -7.10 1.48
C ARG A 27 20.61 -6.91 2.64
N ILE A 28 20.99 -7.37 3.81
CA ILE A 28 20.21 -7.19 5.04
C ILE A 28 20.45 -5.77 5.56
N GLY A 29 19.38 -5.00 5.73
CA GLY A 29 19.41 -3.66 6.31
C GLY A 29 18.44 -3.54 7.49
N TYR A 30 18.72 -2.63 8.41
CA TYR A 30 17.91 -2.39 9.62
C TYR A 30 17.05 -1.10 9.53
N GLU A 31 17.05 -0.44 8.38
CA GLU A 31 16.21 0.74 8.15
C GLU A 31 14.91 0.30 7.49
N TYR A 32 13.80 0.70 8.09
CA TYR A 32 12.46 0.34 7.66
C TYR A 32 11.61 1.58 7.44
N GLY A 33 10.75 1.51 6.44
CA GLY A 33 9.66 2.44 6.24
C GLY A 33 8.41 1.68 5.84
N TYR A 34 7.28 2.33 5.91
CA TYR A 34 5.99 1.73 5.61
C TYR A 34 5.22 2.60 4.62
N LEU A 35 5.02 2.09 3.42
CA LEU A 35 4.14 2.74 2.45
C LEU A 35 2.69 2.49 2.84
N SER A 36 2.01 3.55 3.23
CA SER A 36 0.57 3.55 3.48
C SER A 36 -0.15 4.10 2.26
N VAL A 37 -1.17 3.39 1.79
CA VAL A 37 -1.90 3.73 0.57
C VAL A 37 -3.39 3.70 0.82
N ALA A 38 -4.10 4.71 0.33
CA ALA A 38 -5.55 4.70 0.15
C ALA A 38 -5.86 4.83 -1.35
N VAL A 39 -6.79 4.02 -1.82
CA VAL A 39 -7.25 4.01 -3.22
C VAL A 39 -8.74 4.18 -3.25
N ASN A 40 -9.24 5.05 -4.13
CA ASN A 40 -10.63 5.05 -4.53
C ASN A 40 -10.77 4.22 -5.83
N PRO A 41 -11.29 3.00 -5.77
CA PRO A 41 -11.35 2.12 -6.94
C PRO A 41 -12.33 2.63 -8.02
N LEU A 42 -13.29 3.48 -7.67
CA LEU A 42 -14.27 4.02 -8.61
C LEU A 42 -13.74 5.26 -9.37
N THR A 43 -12.99 6.12 -8.69
CA THR A 43 -12.43 7.34 -9.32
C THR A 43 -10.99 7.16 -9.80
N GLY A 44 -10.29 6.13 -9.30
CA GLY A 44 -8.87 5.91 -9.56
C GLY A 44 -7.95 6.87 -8.80
N GLU A 45 -8.48 7.60 -7.82
CA GLU A 45 -7.66 8.46 -6.98
C GLU A 45 -6.83 7.64 -6.00
N VAL A 46 -5.59 8.03 -5.83
CA VAL A 46 -4.63 7.37 -4.93
C VAL A 46 -4.00 8.41 -4.02
N PHE A 47 -3.98 8.10 -2.74
CA PHE A 47 -3.22 8.84 -1.74
C PHE A 47 -2.17 7.94 -1.12
N MET A 48 -0.95 8.41 -1.02
CA MET A 48 0.18 7.63 -0.49
C MET A 48 0.99 8.45 0.50
N LEU A 49 1.50 7.77 1.52
CA LEU A 49 2.41 8.36 2.49
C LEU A 49 3.40 7.31 3.00
N VAL A 50 4.68 7.65 3.03
CA VAL A 50 5.70 6.83 3.69
C VAL A 50 5.76 7.21 5.17
N LEU A 51 5.68 6.23 6.03
CA LEU A 51 5.65 6.38 7.48
C LEU A 51 6.80 5.59 8.11
N PRO A 52 7.35 6.07 9.24
CA PRO A 52 8.47 5.40 9.89
C PRO A 52 8.08 4.08 10.57
N ASP A 53 6.84 3.95 11.00
CA ASP A 53 6.35 2.78 11.72
C ASP A 53 4.84 2.53 11.49
N MET A 54 4.33 1.45 12.09
CA MET A 54 2.91 1.07 12.03
C MET A 54 2.15 1.41 13.33
N ARG A 55 2.63 2.35 14.11
CA ARG A 55 1.99 2.73 15.37
C ARG A 55 0.75 3.60 15.14
N VAL A 56 -0.05 3.73 16.17
CA VAL A 56 -1.27 4.56 16.18
C VAL A 56 -0.96 6.02 15.82
N ALA A 57 0.18 6.56 16.32
CA ALA A 57 0.60 7.93 16.03
C ALA A 57 0.89 8.14 14.53
N SER A 58 1.60 7.21 13.89
CA SER A 58 1.89 7.26 12.45
C SER A 58 0.62 7.12 11.63
N PHE A 59 -0.31 6.26 12.04
CA PHE A 59 -1.61 6.18 11.37
C PHE A 59 -2.45 7.45 11.57
N GLN A 60 -2.36 8.12 12.72
CA GLN A 60 -3.01 9.43 12.91
C GLN A 60 -2.46 10.48 11.94
N VAL A 61 -1.14 10.49 11.68
CA VAL A 61 -0.54 11.37 10.66
C VAL A 61 -1.14 11.06 9.29
N PHE A 62 -1.20 9.78 8.91
CA PHE A 62 -1.84 9.36 7.65
C PHE A 62 -3.27 9.89 7.52
N VAL A 63 -4.09 9.71 8.55
CA VAL A 63 -5.49 10.18 8.55
C VAL A 63 -5.58 11.70 8.43
N ASN A 64 -4.68 12.44 9.09
CA ASN A 64 -4.66 13.90 9.03
C ASN A 64 -4.30 14.42 7.63
N GLU A 65 -3.28 13.83 6.99
CA GLU A 65 -2.88 14.21 5.63
C GLU A 65 -3.92 13.74 4.60
N PHE A 66 -4.46 12.54 4.76
CA PHE A 66 -5.55 12.04 3.93
C PHE A 66 -6.78 12.97 3.97
N LYS A 67 -7.14 13.47 5.15
CA LYS A 67 -8.22 14.44 5.30
C LYS A 67 -7.97 15.76 4.52
N ARG A 68 -6.72 16.20 4.44
CA ARG A 68 -6.35 17.39 3.66
C ARG A 68 -6.43 17.12 2.17
N PHE A 69 -6.11 15.89 1.77
CA PHE A 69 -6.17 15.46 0.38
C PHE A 69 -7.60 15.35 -0.14
N VAL A 70 -8.53 14.80 0.67
CA VAL A 70 -9.93 14.64 0.27
C VAL A 70 -10.71 15.93 0.48
N GLY A 71 -11.34 16.45 -0.59
CA GLY A 71 -12.07 17.72 -0.53
C GLY A 71 -13.45 17.65 0.16
N GLY A 72 -14.02 16.45 0.35
CA GLY A 72 -15.37 16.22 0.82
C GLY A 72 -15.48 15.15 1.92
N GLU A 73 -16.69 14.67 2.14
CA GLU A 73 -16.94 13.54 3.03
C GLU A 73 -16.51 12.24 2.37
N VAL A 74 -15.84 11.39 3.13
CA VAL A 74 -15.28 10.13 2.63
C VAL A 74 -15.37 9.03 3.66
N ARG A 75 -15.63 7.81 3.18
CA ARG A 75 -15.57 6.59 3.96
C ARG A 75 -14.21 5.91 3.74
N LEU A 76 -13.38 5.88 4.76
CA LEU A 76 -12.07 5.22 4.74
C LEU A 76 -12.22 3.78 5.22
N ILE A 77 -12.17 2.84 4.29
CA ILE A 77 -12.23 1.41 4.59
C ILE A 77 -10.82 0.90 4.87
N THR A 78 -10.60 0.35 6.05
CA THR A 78 -9.28 -0.15 6.47
C THR A 78 -9.33 -1.64 6.78
N ASP A 79 -8.17 -2.28 6.78
CA ASP A 79 -8.03 -3.62 7.32
C ASP A 79 -8.18 -3.61 8.86
N GLY A 80 -8.22 -4.81 9.44
CA GLY A 80 -8.38 -4.99 10.88
C GLY A 80 -7.12 -4.80 11.72
N ALA A 81 -6.08 -4.12 11.24
CA ALA A 81 -4.85 -3.91 12.01
C ALA A 81 -5.12 -3.15 13.32
N ALA A 82 -4.40 -3.51 14.38
CA ALA A 82 -4.60 -2.94 15.71
C ALA A 82 -4.50 -1.41 15.75
N ALA A 83 -3.61 -0.82 14.96
CA ALA A 83 -3.49 0.64 14.85
C ALA A 83 -4.74 1.28 14.22
N HIS A 84 -5.41 0.61 13.28
CA HIS A 84 -6.63 1.10 12.62
C HIS A 84 -7.85 1.04 13.52
N ARG A 85 -7.91 0.05 14.43
CA ARG A 85 -9.00 -0.15 15.39
C ARG A 85 -8.85 0.65 16.67
N SER A 86 -7.76 1.41 16.82
CA SER A 86 -7.50 2.13 18.05
C SER A 86 -8.50 3.27 18.27
N TRP A 87 -9.15 3.29 19.45
CA TRP A 87 -10.01 4.39 19.88
C TRP A 87 -9.28 5.73 20.01
N LYS A 88 -7.94 5.71 20.04
CA LYS A 88 -7.10 6.93 20.10
C LYS A 88 -7.04 7.67 18.78
N ILE A 89 -7.52 7.08 17.67
CA ILE A 89 -7.55 7.74 16.37
C ILE A 89 -8.65 8.80 16.36
N LYS A 90 -8.24 10.04 16.12
CA LYS A 90 -9.16 11.17 15.99
C LYS A 90 -9.56 11.33 14.54
N LEU A 91 -10.75 10.87 14.21
CA LEU A 91 -11.37 11.08 12.91
C LEU A 91 -12.03 12.48 12.89
N SER A 92 -12.08 13.09 11.72
CA SER A 92 -12.87 14.31 11.54
C SER A 92 -14.30 13.95 11.12
N LYS A 93 -15.21 14.90 11.23
CA LYS A 93 -16.59 14.72 10.75
C LYS A 93 -16.67 14.32 9.26
N LYS A 94 -15.63 14.67 8.48
CA LYS A 94 -15.56 14.36 7.04
C LYS A 94 -15.01 12.95 6.73
N VAL A 95 -14.38 12.29 7.68
CA VAL A 95 -13.77 10.95 7.47
C VAL A 95 -14.44 9.96 8.40
N CYS A 96 -15.29 9.13 7.86
CA CYS A 96 -15.84 7.95 8.54
C CYS A 96 -14.90 6.77 8.30
N SER A 97 -14.55 6.02 9.34
CA SER A 97 -13.72 4.83 9.21
C SER A 97 -14.55 3.58 9.42
N GLU A 98 -14.40 2.64 8.49
CA GLU A 98 -14.98 1.30 8.58
C GLU A 98 -13.88 0.26 8.43
N HIS A 99 -14.14 -0.95 8.91
CA HIS A 99 -13.17 -2.04 8.86
C HIS A 99 -13.69 -3.17 7.99
N LEU A 100 -12.80 -3.70 7.15
CA LEU A 100 -13.05 -4.94 6.44
C LEU A 100 -13.22 -6.10 7.44
N PRO A 101 -13.97 -7.15 7.07
CA PRO A 101 -14.02 -8.39 7.83
C PRO A 101 -12.61 -8.92 8.10
N ALA A 102 -12.44 -9.62 9.21
CA ALA A 102 -11.17 -10.25 9.52
C ALA A 102 -10.82 -11.30 8.46
N TYR A 103 -9.51 -11.39 8.15
CA TYR A 103 -8.97 -12.37 7.19
C TYR A 103 -9.53 -12.29 5.77
N SER A 104 -9.94 -11.10 5.32
CA SER A 104 -10.51 -10.90 3.97
C SER A 104 -9.67 -9.92 3.12
N PRO A 105 -8.38 -10.23 2.84
CA PRO A 105 -7.52 -9.36 2.04
C PRO A 105 -8.00 -9.24 0.59
N GLU A 106 -8.74 -10.24 0.10
CA GLU A 106 -9.33 -10.27 -1.25
C GLU A 106 -10.37 -9.16 -1.47
N LEU A 107 -11.00 -8.68 -0.39
CA LEU A 107 -11.94 -7.57 -0.46
C LEU A 107 -11.25 -6.20 -0.50
N ASN A 108 -9.93 -6.15 -0.26
CA ASN A 108 -9.20 -4.89 -0.21
C ASN A 108 -8.55 -4.55 -1.57
N PRO A 109 -9.03 -3.52 -2.29
CA PRO A 109 -8.47 -3.14 -3.58
C PRO A 109 -6.98 -2.78 -3.53
N VAL A 110 -6.50 -2.27 -2.40
CA VAL A 110 -5.09 -1.87 -2.20
C VAL A 110 -4.14 -3.07 -2.25
N GLU A 111 -4.61 -4.29 -1.99
CA GLU A 111 -3.77 -5.50 -2.11
C GLU A 111 -3.31 -5.76 -3.54
N ARG A 112 -4.16 -5.50 -4.53
CA ARG A 112 -3.75 -5.61 -5.93
C ARG A 112 -2.69 -4.57 -6.28
N PHE A 113 -2.85 -3.35 -5.76
CA PHE A 113 -1.87 -2.30 -5.92
C PHE A 113 -0.51 -2.71 -5.33
N PHE A 114 -0.48 -3.20 -4.11
CA PHE A 114 0.75 -3.70 -3.50
C PHE A 114 1.35 -4.92 -4.20
N LYS A 115 0.51 -5.77 -4.79
CA LYS A 115 0.99 -6.92 -5.56
C LYS A 115 1.77 -6.46 -6.80
N GLU A 116 1.28 -5.47 -7.54
CA GLU A 116 1.99 -4.89 -8.67
C GLU A 116 3.26 -4.17 -8.23
N LEU A 117 3.19 -3.35 -7.20
CA LEU A 117 4.37 -2.67 -6.65
C LEU A 117 5.47 -3.68 -6.26
N ARG A 118 5.12 -4.75 -5.56
CA ARG A 118 6.09 -5.79 -5.20
C ARG A 118 6.66 -6.51 -6.43
N LYS A 119 5.89 -6.68 -7.48
CA LYS A 119 6.32 -7.31 -8.72
C LYS A 119 7.41 -6.48 -9.42
N GLU A 120 7.22 -5.17 -9.51
CA GLU A 120 8.17 -4.24 -10.13
C GLU A 120 9.46 -4.05 -9.30
N LEU A 121 9.35 -4.15 -7.98
CA LEU A 121 10.49 -4.00 -7.06
C LEU A 121 11.22 -5.32 -6.80
N LYS A 122 10.72 -6.43 -7.31
CA LYS A 122 11.26 -7.77 -7.08
C LYS A 122 12.67 -7.91 -7.65
N ASN A 123 13.55 -8.63 -6.94
CA ASN A 123 14.97 -8.85 -7.30
C ASN A 123 15.82 -7.56 -7.38
N ARG A 124 15.29 -6.38 -7.05
CA ARG A 124 16.12 -5.18 -6.89
C ARG A 124 16.87 -5.27 -5.56
N VAL A 125 18.14 -4.90 -5.55
CA VAL A 125 18.98 -4.82 -4.35
C VAL A 125 19.37 -3.37 -4.17
N PHE A 126 19.17 -2.84 -2.97
CA PHE A 126 19.39 -1.43 -2.66
C PHE A 126 20.52 -1.26 -1.64
N ASN A 127 21.33 -0.21 -1.80
CA ASN A 127 22.45 0.06 -0.92
C ASN A 127 22.05 0.87 0.32
N CYS A 128 21.01 1.68 0.20
CA CYS A 128 20.48 2.50 1.28
C CYS A 128 18.96 2.60 1.19
N TYR A 129 18.34 3.10 2.25
CA TYR A 129 16.89 3.26 2.32
C TYR A 129 16.38 4.29 1.30
N GLN A 130 17.16 5.34 1.01
CA GLN A 130 16.81 6.35 0.02
C GLN A 130 16.66 5.79 -1.40
N GLU A 131 17.48 4.79 -1.76
CA GLU A 131 17.33 4.09 -3.04
C GLU A 131 16.00 3.29 -3.10
N VAL A 132 15.57 2.71 -1.97
CA VAL A 132 14.26 2.04 -1.88
C VAL A 132 13.13 3.04 -2.09
N GLU A 133 13.19 4.18 -1.41
CA GLU A 133 12.18 5.24 -1.57
C GLU A 133 12.13 5.76 -3.02
N ALA A 134 13.27 6.04 -3.62
CA ALA A 134 13.35 6.48 -5.01
C ALA A 134 12.75 5.46 -5.97
N ALA A 135 13.08 4.17 -5.81
CA ALA A 135 12.53 3.10 -6.62
C ALA A 135 11.00 2.94 -6.44
N VAL A 136 10.50 3.10 -5.22
CA VAL A 136 9.06 3.09 -4.94
C VAL A 136 8.38 4.27 -5.63
N ILE A 137 8.95 5.48 -5.52
CA ILE A 137 8.42 6.69 -6.18
C ILE A 137 8.37 6.47 -7.70
N GLU A 138 9.43 5.93 -8.30
CA GLU A 138 9.48 5.60 -9.74
C GLU A 138 8.32 4.69 -10.15
N VAL A 139 8.10 3.60 -9.41
CA VAL A 139 7.06 2.60 -9.72
C VAL A 139 5.65 3.14 -9.49
N VAL A 140 5.45 4.02 -8.50
CA VAL A 140 4.11 4.54 -8.21
C VAL A 140 3.71 5.76 -9.04
N GLN A 141 4.68 6.48 -9.62
CA GLN A 141 4.42 7.69 -10.42
C GLN A 141 3.40 7.50 -11.55
N PRO A 142 3.44 6.42 -12.37
CA PRO A 142 2.42 6.19 -13.40
C PRO A 142 1.01 6.12 -12.84
N TYR A 143 0.83 5.47 -11.69
CA TYR A 143 -0.48 5.33 -11.03
C TYR A 143 -1.01 6.66 -10.45
N LEU A 144 -0.13 7.58 -10.08
CA LEU A 144 -0.53 8.92 -9.65
C LEU A 144 -0.99 9.80 -10.82
N LYS A 145 -0.49 9.53 -12.04
CA LYS A 145 -0.80 10.29 -13.25
C LYS A 145 -2.00 9.72 -14.03
N ASP A 146 -2.18 8.41 -14.02
CA ASP A 146 -3.22 7.71 -14.79
C ASP A 146 -4.24 7.04 -13.87
N ARG A 147 -5.34 7.75 -13.62
CA ARG A 147 -6.47 7.25 -12.82
C ARG A 147 -7.14 6.01 -13.45
N GLU A 148 -7.16 5.91 -14.77
CA GLU A 148 -7.76 4.77 -15.46
C GLU A 148 -6.95 3.49 -15.26
N GLN A 149 -5.62 3.60 -15.17
CA GLN A 149 -4.76 2.47 -14.81
C GLN A 149 -5.08 1.96 -13.40
N VAL A 150 -5.28 2.86 -12.45
CA VAL A 150 -5.67 2.51 -11.08
C VAL A 150 -7.03 1.83 -11.04
N LYS A 151 -8.04 2.36 -11.73
CA LYS A 151 -9.37 1.76 -11.82
C LYS A 151 -9.28 0.33 -12.37
N ARG A 152 -8.61 0.13 -13.50
CA ARG A 152 -8.44 -1.20 -14.10
C ARG A 152 -7.80 -2.20 -13.12
N LEU A 153 -6.89 -1.73 -12.28
CA LEU A 153 -6.20 -2.56 -11.31
C LEU A 153 -7.06 -2.87 -10.08
N THR A 154 -7.79 -1.88 -9.57
CA THR A 154 -8.38 -1.92 -8.22
C THR A 154 -9.90 -2.04 -8.20
N CYS A 155 -10.60 -1.68 -9.30
CA CYS A 155 -12.05 -1.76 -9.37
C CYS A 155 -12.49 -3.20 -9.64
N TYR A 156 -13.02 -3.84 -8.61
CA TYR A 156 -13.65 -5.16 -8.76
C TYR A 156 -15.04 -5.04 -9.38
N GLY A 157 -15.46 -6.04 -10.14
CA GLY A 157 -16.78 -6.04 -10.78
C GLY A 157 -17.95 -5.85 -9.80
N TRP A 158 -17.84 -6.38 -8.59
CA TRP A 158 -18.86 -6.20 -7.56
C TRP A 158 -18.93 -4.77 -7.00
N LEU A 159 -17.82 -4.01 -7.03
CA LEU A 159 -17.80 -2.60 -6.62
C LEU A 159 -18.59 -1.71 -7.58
N GLN A 160 -18.63 -2.07 -8.87
CA GLN A 160 -19.35 -1.30 -9.89
C GLN A 160 -20.87 -1.40 -9.74
N ASN A 161 -21.34 -2.50 -9.17
CA ASN A 161 -22.76 -2.84 -9.02
C ASN A 161 -23.33 -2.52 -7.62
N THR A 162 -22.53 -1.87 -6.75
CA THR A 162 -23.01 -1.48 -5.43
C THR A 162 -23.84 -0.20 -5.56
N PRO A 163 -25.12 -0.17 -5.16
CA PRO A 163 -25.92 1.04 -5.15
C PRO A 163 -25.26 2.07 -4.21
N THR A 164 -25.13 3.29 -4.68
CA THR A 164 -24.62 4.45 -3.92
C THR A 164 -25.59 4.89 -2.85
#